data_1b208a55c801eeef93387e84f659ba48
#
_entry.id   1b208a55c801eeef93387e84f659ba48
#
_cell.length_a   1.000
_cell.length_b   1.000
_cell.length_c   1.000
_cell.angle_alpha   90.00
_cell.angle_beta   90.00
_cell.angle_gamma   90.00
#
_symmetry.space_group_name_H-M   'P 1'
#
loop_
_entity.id
_entity.type
_entity.pdbx_description
1 polymer ?
#
loop_
_entity_poly.entity_id
_entity_poly.type
_entity_poly.pdbx_seq_one_letter_code
_entity_poly.pdbx_strand_id
1 'polypeptide(L)'
;MAPMGSQVEIPSDYPPLGMEVGLVERFVRLGGKRVLEIGCGDGRLTLQYAHMAKKVVAIEAERSLVADARRYAREDGLTNVTFHAGSAERMRFGGGAFDIALFSWSL
;
A
#
# COMPACT_ATOMS: atom_id res chain seq x y z
N MET A 1 -0.91 -7.92 14.74
CA MET A 1 -0.68 -7.29 14.62
C MET A 1 -0.90 -6.67 14.92
N ALA A 2 -0.64 -6.43 15.06
CA ALA A 2 -0.75 -5.63 15.13
C ALA A 2 -1.28 -5.25 14.77
N PRO A 3 -1.53 -5.33 14.98
CA PRO A 3 -2.19 -4.84 14.63
C PRO A 3 -2.09 -4.15 13.96
N MET A 4 -2.56 -4.08 13.87
CA MET A 4 -2.42 -3.40 13.19
C MET A 4 -2.02 -2.44 13.69
N GLY A 5 -2.21 -2.35 14.35
CA GLY A 5 -1.88 -1.50 14.81
C GLY A 5 -0.71 -1.06 14.84
N SER A 6 -0.15 -1.54 15.38
CA SER A 6 0.98 -1.16 15.46
C SER A 6 1.53 -1.12 14.36
N GLN A 7 0.90 -1.18 13.73
CA GLN A 7 1.26 -1.26 12.75
C GLN A 7 2.37 -0.79 12.33
N VAL A 8 2.73 -0.97 11.38
CA VAL A 8 3.88 -0.47 10.82
C VAL A 8 3.73 0.95 10.58
N GLU A 9 4.53 1.74 11.27
CA GLU A 9 4.48 3.07 11.05
C GLU A 9 5.70 3.49 10.34
N ILE A 10 5.61 4.09 9.18
CA ILE A 10 6.74 4.60 8.42
C ILE A 10 7.17 5.91 9.06
N PRO A 11 8.43 6.05 9.41
CA PRO A 11 8.89 7.28 10.05
C PRO A 11 8.63 8.50 9.18
N SER A 12 8.40 9.62 9.82
CA SER A 12 8.05 10.82 9.10
C SER A 12 9.19 11.33 8.23
N ASP A 13 10.42 11.05 8.60
CA ASP A 13 11.54 11.46 7.78
C ASP A 13 11.94 10.36 6.83
N TYR A 14 11.02 9.81 6.17
CA TYR A 14 11.14 8.79 5.18
C TYR A 14 12.53 8.47 4.73
N PRO A 15 12.92 7.21 4.82
CA PRO A 15 14.20 6.77 4.24
C PRO A 15 14.09 6.74 2.72
N PRO A 16 15.20 6.51 2.05
CA PRO A 16 15.17 6.32 0.60
C PRO A 16 14.24 5.19 0.21
N LEU A 17 13.76 5.25 -1.02
CA LEU A 17 12.74 4.32 -1.48
C LEU A 17 13.05 2.87 -1.19
N GLY A 18 14.25 2.44 -1.46
CA GLY A 18 14.59 1.04 -1.24
C GLY A 18 14.49 0.63 0.20
N MET A 19 14.74 1.57 1.11
CA MET A 19 14.69 1.26 2.53
C MET A 19 13.27 1.17 3.05
N GLU A 20 12.34 1.87 2.38
CA GLU A 20 10.95 1.79 2.80
C GLU A 20 10.44 0.36 2.75
N VAL A 21 10.74 -0.33 1.67
CA VAL A 21 10.33 -1.72 1.56
C VAL A 21 11.02 -2.57 2.61
N GLY A 22 12.29 -2.33 2.84
CA GLY A 22 13.02 -3.07 3.85
C GLY A 22 12.41 -2.92 5.23
N LEU A 23 11.97 -1.71 5.58
CA LEU A 23 11.32 -1.50 6.85
C LEU A 23 10.00 -2.24 6.93
N VAL A 24 9.20 -2.12 5.89
CA VAL A 24 7.90 -2.77 5.87
C VAL A 24 8.06 -4.28 6.00
N GLU A 25 8.96 -4.85 5.22
CA GLU A 25 9.16 -6.29 5.26
C GLU A 25 9.71 -6.77 6.58
N ARG A 26 10.45 -5.93 7.26
CA ARG A 26 11.00 -6.33 8.55
C ARG A 26 9.90 -6.49 9.58
N PHE A 27 8.91 -5.60 9.58
CA PHE A 27 7.85 -5.63 10.56
C PHE A 27 6.65 -6.43 10.13
N VAL A 28 6.40 -6.49 8.82
CA VAL A 28 5.22 -7.14 8.30
C VAL A 28 5.64 -7.99 7.12
N ARG A 29 5.38 -9.26 7.18
CA ARG A 29 5.72 -10.12 6.06
C ARG A 29 4.64 -9.99 5.01
N LEU A 30 5.00 -9.41 3.88
CA LEU A 30 4.05 -9.15 2.81
C LEU A 30 3.95 -10.25 1.78
N GLY A 31 4.92 -11.15 1.77
CA GLY A 31 4.94 -12.21 0.76
C GLY A 31 3.68 -13.05 0.79
N GLY A 32 3.00 -13.16 -0.33
CA GLY A 32 1.81 -13.96 -0.44
C GLY A 32 0.59 -13.44 0.30
N LYS A 33 0.63 -12.20 0.79
CA LYS A 33 -0.46 -11.64 1.58
C LYS A 33 -1.34 -10.73 0.74
N ARG A 34 -2.60 -10.63 1.16
CA ARG A 34 -3.54 -9.67 0.59
C ARG A 34 -3.44 -8.40 1.42
N VAL A 35 -3.06 -7.31 0.79
CA VAL A 35 -2.70 -6.08 1.48
C VAL A 35 -3.66 -4.97 1.12
N LEU A 36 -4.11 -4.25 2.13
CA LEU A 36 -4.85 -3.01 1.95
C LEU A 36 -3.92 -1.87 2.37
N GLU A 37 -3.62 -0.97 1.44
CA GLU A 37 -2.77 0.16 1.76
C GLU A 37 -3.59 1.44 1.70
N ILE A 38 -3.55 2.21 2.77
CA ILE A 38 -4.33 3.43 2.89
C ILE A 38 -3.40 4.62 2.87
N GLY A 39 -3.71 5.59 2.01
CA GLY A 39 -2.86 6.77 1.86
C GLY A 39 -1.68 6.52 0.96
N CYS A 40 -1.90 5.78 -0.12
CA CYS A 40 -0.77 5.31 -0.94
C CYS A 40 -0.10 6.41 -1.77
N GLY A 41 -0.72 7.58 -1.89
CA GLY A 41 -0.14 8.64 -2.71
C GLY A 41 -0.02 8.22 -4.16
N ASP A 42 1.11 8.48 -4.76
CA ASP A 42 1.36 8.09 -6.15
C ASP A 42 1.85 6.65 -6.26
N GLY A 43 1.74 5.89 -5.20
CA GLY A 43 2.10 4.48 -5.23
C GLY A 43 3.57 4.20 -5.01
N ARG A 44 4.32 5.17 -4.56
CA ARG A 44 5.75 5.02 -4.42
C ARG A 44 6.14 3.82 -3.57
N LEU A 45 5.51 3.65 -2.41
CA LEU A 45 5.80 2.49 -1.57
C LEU A 45 5.15 1.25 -2.16
N THR A 46 3.92 1.39 -2.64
CA THR A 46 3.17 0.26 -3.19
C THR A 46 3.97 -0.45 -4.28
N LEU A 47 4.54 0.33 -5.18
CA LEU A 47 5.26 -0.23 -6.32
C LEU A 47 6.49 -1.01 -5.90
N GLN A 48 7.02 -0.73 -4.71
CA GLN A 48 8.20 -1.44 -4.26
C GLN A 48 7.89 -2.83 -3.74
N TYR A 49 6.70 -3.03 -3.15
CA TYR A 49 6.41 -4.32 -2.53
C TYR A 49 5.34 -5.13 -3.25
N ALA A 50 4.61 -4.51 -4.17
CA ALA A 50 3.44 -5.19 -4.75
C ALA A 50 3.77 -6.52 -5.37
N HIS A 51 4.95 -6.63 -5.97
CA HIS A 51 5.32 -7.89 -6.62
C HIS A 51 5.47 -9.04 -5.63
N MET A 52 5.63 -8.75 -4.35
CA MET A 52 5.75 -9.78 -3.34
C MET A 52 4.41 -10.18 -2.76
N ALA A 53 3.45 -9.31 -2.82
CA ALA A 53 2.14 -9.56 -2.24
C ALA A 53 1.30 -10.41 -3.17
N LYS A 54 0.32 -11.10 -2.61
CA LYS A 54 -0.63 -11.82 -3.43
C LYS A 54 -1.55 -10.85 -4.15
N LYS A 55 -2.00 -9.83 -3.44
CA LYS A 55 -2.91 -8.84 -4.00
C LYS A 55 -2.80 -7.58 -3.17
N VAL A 56 -2.86 -6.44 -3.84
CA VAL A 56 -2.83 -5.16 -3.15
C VAL A 56 -4.00 -4.31 -3.61
N VAL A 57 -4.72 -3.76 -2.65
CA VAL A 57 -5.71 -2.72 -2.91
C VAL A 57 -5.20 -1.47 -2.20
N ALA A 58 -4.99 -0.42 -2.97
CA ALA A 58 -4.42 0.82 -2.44
C ALA A 58 -5.42 1.95 -2.61
N ILE A 59 -5.56 2.76 -1.59
CA ILE A 59 -6.56 3.81 -1.54
C ILE A 59 -5.89 5.14 -1.31
N GLU A 60 -6.29 6.14 -2.07
CA GLU A 60 -5.74 7.48 -1.96
C GLU A 60 -6.84 8.48 -2.26
N ALA A 61 -6.95 9.52 -1.43
CA ALA A 61 -7.99 10.52 -1.60
C ALA A 61 -7.74 11.44 -2.80
N GLU A 62 -6.49 11.64 -3.15
CA GLU A 62 -6.14 12.59 -4.20
C GLU A 62 -6.17 11.91 -5.55
N ARG A 63 -7.14 12.28 -6.38
CA ARG A 63 -7.35 11.60 -7.67
C ARG A 63 -6.15 11.66 -8.59
N SER A 64 -5.46 12.79 -8.61
CA SER A 64 -4.32 12.91 -9.51
C SER A 64 -3.21 11.94 -9.14
N LEU A 65 -3.05 11.68 -7.84
CA LEU A 65 -2.03 10.73 -7.41
C LEU A 65 -2.43 9.31 -7.77
N VAL A 66 -3.73 9.02 -7.70
CA VAL A 66 -4.20 7.69 -8.10
C VAL A 66 -3.94 7.45 -9.58
N ALA A 67 -4.16 8.48 -10.40
CA ALA A 67 -3.91 8.36 -11.83
C ALA A 67 -2.44 8.07 -12.10
N ASP A 68 -1.56 8.77 -11.37
CA ASP A 68 -0.13 8.53 -11.52
C ASP A 68 0.25 7.12 -11.08
N ALA A 69 -0.32 6.68 -9.95
CA ALA A 69 -0.02 5.35 -9.44
C ALA A 69 -0.43 4.28 -10.43
N ARG A 70 -1.59 4.44 -11.02
CA ARG A 70 -2.07 3.48 -12.03
C ARG A 70 -1.14 3.43 -13.23
N ARG A 71 -0.67 4.58 -13.67
CA ARG A 71 0.22 4.64 -14.81
C ARG A 71 1.54 3.95 -14.49
N TYR A 72 2.10 4.23 -13.34
CA TYR A 72 3.37 3.63 -12.94
C TYR A 72 3.25 2.12 -12.78
N ALA A 73 2.15 1.66 -12.20
CA ALA A 73 1.95 0.22 -12.05
C ALA A 73 1.86 -0.47 -13.40
N ARG A 74 1.19 0.18 -14.35
CA ARG A 74 1.09 -0.38 -15.70
C ARG A 74 2.46 -0.46 -16.35
N GLU A 75 3.25 0.59 -16.19
CA GLU A 75 4.60 0.61 -16.75
C GLU A 75 5.48 -0.46 -16.14
N ASP A 76 5.24 -0.79 -14.88
CA ASP A 76 6.01 -1.83 -14.21
C ASP A 76 5.45 -3.23 -14.45
N GLY A 77 4.37 -3.32 -15.19
CA GLY A 77 3.79 -4.63 -15.51
C GLY A 77 3.09 -5.30 -14.34
N LEU A 78 2.69 -4.54 -13.34
CA LEU A 78 2.02 -5.13 -12.18
C LEU A 78 0.57 -5.39 -12.49
N THR A 79 0.11 -6.60 -12.18
CA THR A 79 -1.26 -7.00 -12.44
C THR A 79 -2.04 -7.33 -11.19
N ASN A 80 -1.40 -7.27 -10.03
CA ASN A 80 -2.01 -7.68 -8.79
C ASN A 80 -2.35 -6.51 -7.87
N VAL A 81 -2.28 -5.28 -8.37
CA VAL A 81 -2.57 -4.11 -7.55
C VAL A 81 -3.67 -3.29 -8.22
N THR A 82 -4.60 -2.80 -7.41
CA THR A 82 -5.60 -1.85 -7.88
C THR A 82 -5.53 -0.61 -7.00
N PHE A 83 -5.70 0.54 -7.63
CA PHE A 83 -5.68 1.83 -6.92
C PHE A 83 -7.06 2.45 -7.01
N HIS A 84 -7.56 2.94 -5.87
CA HIS A 84 -8.88 3.55 -5.81
C HIS A 84 -8.78 4.96 -5.24
N ALA A 85 -9.46 5.88 -5.89
CA ALA A 85 -9.57 7.24 -5.36
C ALA A 85 -10.73 7.26 -4.38
N GLY A 86 -10.47 7.77 -3.19
CA GLY A 86 -11.53 7.90 -2.22
C GLY A 86 -11.00 7.77 -0.81
N SER A 87 -11.94 7.64 0.11
CA SER A 87 -11.63 7.52 1.52
C SER A 87 -11.91 6.10 1.98
N ALA A 88 -10.98 5.55 2.73
CA ALA A 88 -11.16 4.21 3.27
C ALA A 88 -12.41 4.13 4.14
N GLU A 89 -12.79 5.23 4.76
CA GLU A 89 -13.96 5.25 5.60
C GLU A 89 -15.24 4.99 4.84
N ARG A 90 -15.25 5.29 3.56
CA ARG A 90 -16.43 5.13 2.73
C ARG A 90 -16.45 3.85 1.96
N MET A 91 -15.38 3.08 2.04
CA MET A 91 -15.30 1.86 1.29
C MET A 91 -15.68 0.68 2.15
N ARG A 92 -16.20 -0.34 1.52
CA ARG A 92 -16.61 -1.54 2.22
C ARG A 92 -15.88 -2.73 1.67
N PHE A 93 -15.39 -3.53 2.57
CA PHE A 93 -14.68 -4.75 2.21
C PHE A 93 -15.29 -5.90 2.99
N GLY A 94 -15.33 -7.05 2.39
CA GLY A 94 -15.82 -8.23 3.06
C GLY A 94 -14.91 -8.61 4.21
N GLY A 95 -15.46 -9.25 5.22
CA GLY A 95 -14.66 -9.74 6.33
C GLY A 95 -13.63 -10.72 5.80
N GLY A 96 -12.39 -10.58 6.23
CA GLY A 96 -11.35 -11.46 5.78
C GLY A 96 -10.82 -11.15 4.40
N ALA A 97 -11.17 -9.99 3.83
CA ALA A 97 -10.71 -9.65 2.50
C ALA A 97 -9.20 -9.39 2.45
N PHE A 98 -8.64 -8.96 3.57
CA PHE A 98 -7.22 -8.62 3.61
C PHE A 98 -6.56 -9.27 4.81
N ASP A 99 -5.28 -9.57 4.65
CA ASP A 99 -4.48 -10.11 5.73
C ASP A 99 -3.76 -9.02 6.48
N ILE A 100 -3.47 -7.91 5.81
CA ILE A 100 -2.66 -6.83 6.37
C ILE A 100 -3.21 -5.51 5.91
N ALA A 101 -3.22 -4.52 6.79
CA ALA A 101 -3.53 -3.15 6.42
C ALA A 101 -2.32 -2.29 6.73
N LEU A 102 -1.89 -1.51 5.74
CA LEU A 102 -0.79 -0.57 5.89
C LEU A 102 -1.32 0.84 5.78
N PHE A 103 -0.81 1.71 6.62
CA PHE A 103 -1.12 3.12 6.53
C PHE A 103 0.17 3.82 6.12
N SER A 104 0.21 4.24 4.89
CA SER A 104 1.44 4.78 4.34
C SER A 104 1.25 6.18 3.81
N TRP A 105 0.40 6.95 4.45
CA TRP A 105 0.12 8.27 3.96
C TRP A 105 1.42 9.00 3.72
N SER A 106 1.45 9.66 2.60
CA SER A 106 2.61 10.46 2.29
C SER A 106 2.29 11.86 2.75
N LEU A 107 3.17 12.43 3.41
CA LEU A 107 2.96 13.76 3.94
C LEU A 107 3.50 14.81 3.02
#